data_784f349c3f9ea4fcf2f75d0cf0358f13
#
_entry.id   784f349c3f9ea4fcf2f75d0cf0358f13
#
_cell.length_a   1.000
_cell.length_b   1.000
_cell.length_c   1.000
_cell.angle_alpha   90.00
_cell.angle_beta   90.00
_cell.angle_gamma   90.00
#
_symmetry.space_group_name_H-M   'P 1'
#
loop_
_entity.id
_entity.type
_entity.pdbx_description
1 polymer ?
#
loop_
_entity_poly.entity_id
_entity_poly.type
_entity_poly.pdbx_seq_one_letter_code
_entity_poly.pdbx_strand_id
1 'polypeptide(L)'
;MEVSVLRNRTLFDWGDADRLAPCCSFARMPLECPALCVALGVLIMRTFRLVISCPDRVGIVAKVSNFLATYNGWITEASHHSDTQSGWFFMRHEIRADSLPFDLDGFKQAFAPIAREFSMEWRITDSAQKKRVVLMASRESHCLADLLHRWHSNELDCEIPCVIANHDDLRSMVEWHGIPYFHVPVDPKDKAPAFAEVERLVKAHQADVIVLARYMQILPPALCAEFAQRVINIHHSFLPSFVGAKPYHQASLRGVKLIGATSHYVTEELDAGPIIEQDVVRVTHRDDIEEMVRLGKDVEKMVLARGLRYHLEDRVLVHDNKTVVFD
;
A
#
# COMPACT_ATOMS: atom_id res chain seq x y z
N MET A 1 55.94 -13.60 23.55
CA MET A 1 54.66 -14.02 24.16
C MET A 1 53.73 -14.34 23.01
N GLU A 2 53.70 -15.63 22.64
CA GLU A 2 52.88 -16.18 21.57
C GLU A 2 51.47 -16.47 22.11
N VAL A 3 50.45 -16.07 21.34
CA VAL A 3 49.08 -16.50 21.57
C VAL A 3 48.64 -17.37 20.40
N SER A 4 48.53 -18.66 20.66
CA SER A 4 48.13 -19.70 19.72
C SER A 4 46.63 -19.62 19.40
N VAL A 5 46.30 -19.62 18.10
CA VAL A 5 44.94 -19.73 17.56
C VAL A 5 44.63 -21.20 17.31
N LEU A 6 43.68 -21.75 18.09
CA LEU A 6 43.10 -23.08 17.85
C LEU A 6 42.07 -23.02 16.72
N ARG A 7 42.37 -23.71 15.62
CA ARG A 7 41.42 -24.04 14.55
C ARG A 7 40.71 -25.34 14.91
N ASN A 8 39.40 -25.28 15.13
CA ASN A 8 38.54 -26.48 15.10
C ASN A 8 37.93 -26.61 13.68
N ARG A 9 38.41 -27.59 12.93
CA ARG A 9 37.77 -28.13 11.73
C ARG A 9 36.97 -29.36 12.15
N THR A 10 35.64 -29.32 12.04
CA THR A 10 34.83 -30.53 11.99
C THR A 10 34.53 -30.85 10.52
N LEU A 11 35.11 -31.92 10.03
CA LEU A 11 34.82 -32.57 8.76
C LEU A 11 33.44 -33.23 8.85
N PHE A 12 32.52 -32.85 8.00
CA PHE A 12 31.34 -33.65 7.70
C PHE A 12 31.68 -34.61 6.55
N ASP A 13 31.56 -35.89 6.87
CA ASP A 13 31.78 -37.03 5.97
C ASP A 13 30.55 -37.24 5.10
N TRP A 14 30.73 -37.26 3.77
CA TRP A 14 29.69 -37.56 2.78
C TRP A 14 29.80 -39.03 2.38
N GLY A 15 29.26 -39.90 3.22
CA GLY A 15 29.11 -41.31 2.93
C GLY A 15 27.66 -41.66 2.58
N ASP A 16 27.47 -42.36 1.45
CA ASP A 16 26.27 -43.04 0.98
C ASP A 16 25.09 -42.20 0.39
N ALA A 17 25.29 -41.76 -0.85
CA ALA A 17 24.26 -41.32 -1.76
C ALA A 17 23.84 -42.40 -2.78
N ASP A 18 23.42 -43.58 -2.33
CA ASP A 18 22.87 -44.59 -3.23
C ASP A 18 21.78 -45.45 -2.59
N ARG A 19 20.66 -44.83 -2.21
CA ARG A 19 19.35 -45.51 -2.01
C ARG A 19 18.22 -44.51 -1.77
N LEU A 20 17.73 -43.84 -2.80
CA LEU A 20 16.35 -43.32 -2.79
C LEU A 20 15.75 -43.49 -4.19
N ALA A 21 14.71 -44.29 -4.24
CA ALA A 21 13.91 -44.61 -5.42
C ALA A 21 13.25 -43.35 -6.05
N PRO A 22 12.99 -43.37 -7.38
CA PRO A 22 12.32 -42.27 -8.06
C PRO A 22 10.80 -42.39 -7.87
N CYS A 23 10.21 -41.64 -6.96
CA CYS A 23 8.78 -41.43 -6.94
C CYS A 23 8.44 -40.10 -6.26
N CYS A 24 8.26 -39.05 -7.07
CA CYS A 24 7.30 -37.98 -6.82
C CYS A 24 7.34 -37.01 -8.00
N SER A 25 6.37 -37.15 -8.87
CA SER A 25 5.95 -36.12 -9.82
C SER A 25 5.67 -34.83 -9.05
N PHE A 26 6.33 -33.73 -9.42
CA PHE A 26 5.98 -32.39 -8.95
C PHE A 26 4.63 -31.98 -9.53
N ALA A 27 3.54 -32.47 -8.93
CA ALA A 27 2.24 -31.87 -9.04
C ALA A 27 2.21 -30.65 -8.12
N ARG A 28 1.79 -29.51 -8.66
CA ARG A 28 1.58 -28.25 -7.94
C ARG A 28 0.77 -28.51 -6.67
N MET A 29 1.41 -28.42 -5.52
CA MET A 29 0.68 -28.36 -4.24
C MET A 29 0.16 -26.93 -4.07
N PRO A 30 -1.12 -26.74 -3.75
CA PRO A 30 -1.63 -25.43 -3.38
C PRO A 30 -0.94 -24.98 -2.08
N LEU A 31 -0.46 -23.72 -2.06
CA LEU A 31 0.21 -23.06 -0.93
C LEU A 31 -0.70 -22.80 0.29
N GLU A 32 -1.89 -23.38 0.32
CA GLU A 32 -2.90 -23.20 1.39
C GLU A 32 -2.92 -24.37 2.38
N CYS A 33 -1.78 -24.89 2.78
CA CYS A 33 -1.76 -25.87 3.86
C CYS A 33 -1.44 -25.18 5.20
N PRO A 34 -2.40 -25.04 6.13
CA PRO A 34 -2.18 -24.43 7.44
C PRO A 34 -1.06 -25.12 8.23
N ALA A 35 -0.80 -26.40 7.94
CA ALA A 35 0.26 -27.18 8.59
C ALA A 35 1.68 -26.75 8.18
N LEU A 36 1.89 -26.13 6.99
CA LEU A 36 3.20 -25.70 6.53
C LEU A 36 3.61 -24.35 7.19
N CYS A 37 2.64 -23.50 7.51
CA CYS A 37 2.88 -22.25 8.25
C CYS A 37 3.33 -22.50 9.69
N VAL A 38 2.84 -23.58 10.32
CA VAL A 38 3.23 -23.96 11.68
C VAL A 38 4.69 -24.48 11.73
N ALA A 39 5.20 -25.07 10.66
CA ALA A 39 6.56 -25.60 10.60
C ALA A 39 7.63 -24.52 10.45
N LEU A 40 7.28 -23.31 9.95
CA LEU A 40 8.21 -22.18 9.76
C LEU A 40 8.21 -21.15 10.89
N GLY A 41 7.38 -21.34 11.94
CA GLY A 41 7.44 -20.53 13.17
C GLY A 41 7.06 -19.05 13.03
N VAL A 42 6.56 -18.62 11.87
CA VAL A 42 5.98 -17.28 11.67
C VAL A 42 4.47 -17.40 11.77
N LEU A 43 3.94 -17.46 12.97
CA LEU A 43 2.54 -17.18 13.23
C LEU A 43 2.31 -15.69 12.91
N ILE A 44 1.80 -15.40 11.72
CA ILE A 44 1.26 -14.06 11.44
C ILE A 44 0.11 -13.86 12.41
N MET A 45 0.35 -13.05 13.42
CA MET A 45 -0.62 -12.82 14.50
C MET A 45 -1.75 -11.96 13.94
N ARG A 46 -2.97 -12.52 13.93
CA ARG A 46 -4.17 -11.76 13.53
C ARG A 46 -4.39 -10.60 14.49
N THR A 47 -4.52 -9.40 13.93
CA THR A 47 -4.73 -8.17 14.70
C THR A 47 -5.96 -7.42 14.21
N PHE A 48 -6.55 -6.64 15.09
CA PHE A 48 -7.52 -5.61 14.73
C PHE A 48 -6.84 -4.25 14.75
N ARG A 49 -7.05 -3.45 13.71
CA ARG A 49 -6.50 -2.10 13.57
C ARG A 49 -7.61 -1.08 13.81
N LEU A 50 -7.56 -0.43 14.96
CA LEU A 50 -8.47 0.65 15.33
C LEU A 50 -7.87 1.98 14.93
N VAL A 51 -8.57 2.73 14.09
CA VAL A 51 -8.16 4.05 13.60
C VAL A 51 -9.22 5.08 14.00
N ILE A 52 -8.79 6.18 14.59
CA ILE A 52 -9.67 7.23 15.14
C ILE A 52 -9.15 8.59 14.71
N SER A 53 -10.07 9.50 14.33
CA SER A 53 -9.86 10.93 14.25
C SER A 53 -11.00 11.67 14.94
N CYS A 54 -10.71 12.72 15.71
CA CYS A 54 -11.72 13.48 16.42
C CYS A 54 -11.20 14.84 16.87
N PRO A 55 -12.08 15.79 17.27
CA PRO A 55 -11.67 17.00 17.96
C PRO A 55 -10.81 16.66 19.19
N ASP A 56 -9.67 17.32 19.36
CA ASP A 56 -8.72 17.01 20.44
C ASP A 56 -9.29 17.44 21.80
N ARG A 57 -9.23 16.52 22.74
CA ARG A 57 -9.69 16.72 24.13
C ARG A 57 -8.92 15.88 25.12
N VAL A 58 -8.77 16.39 26.35
CA VAL A 58 -8.22 15.61 27.46
C VAL A 58 -9.02 14.34 27.70
N GLY A 59 -8.34 13.23 27.92
CA GLY A 59 -8.95 11.96 28.30
C GLY A 59 -9.18 10.96 27.16
N ILE A 60 -9.03 11.33 25.88
CA ILE A 60 -9.22 10.43 24.75
C ILE A 60 -8.37 9.17 24.88
N VAL A 61 -7.05 9.31 25.04
CA VAL A 61 -6.11 8.17 25.17
C VAL A 61 -6.49 7.30 26.36
N ALA A 62 -6.74 7.91 27.51
CA ALA A 62 -7.11 7.19 28.73
C ALA A 62 -8.41 6.40 28.54
N LYS A 63 -9.43 6.98 27.91
CA LYS A 63 -10.72 6.32 27.70
C LYS A 63 -10.61 5.13 26.75
N VAL A 64 -9.90 5.30 25.62
CA VAL A 64 -9.68 4.22 24.65
C VAL A 64 -8.86 3.10 25.26
N SER A 65 -7.75 3.44 25.95
CA SER A 65 -6.90 2.45 26.61
C SER A 65 -7.62 1.70 27.73
N ASN A 66 -8.42 2.38 28.55
CA ASN A 66 -9.23 1.76 29.58
C ASN A 66 -10.30 0.83 29.00
N PHE A 67 -10.93 1.20 27.88
CA PHE A 67 -11.85 0.32 27.17
C PHE A 67 -11.14 -0.98 26.76
N LEU A 68 -10.00 -0.90 26.10
CA LEU A 68 -9.25 -2.07 25.70
C LEU A 68 -8.82 -2.91 26.89
N ALA A 69 -8.31 -2.27 27.96
CA ALA A 69 -7.91 -2.96 29.20
C ALA A 69 -9.07 -3.70 29.88
N THR A 70 -10.28 -3.11 29.88
CA THR A 70 -11.48 -3.72 30.45
C THR A 70 -11.83 -5.05 29.80
N TYR A 71 -11.52 -5.21 28.52
CA TYR A 71 -11.74 -6.43 27.75
C TYR A 71 -10.47 -7.28 27.55
N ASN A 72 -9.41 -7.02 28.33
CA ASN A 72 -8.11 -7.67 28.22
C ASN A 72 -7.43 -7.53 26.86
N GLY A 73 -7.77 -6.50 26.07
CA GLY A 73 -7.21 -6.24 24.76
C GLY A 73 -5.70 -5.97 24.81
N TRP A 74 -4.92 -6.80 24.11
CA TRP A 74 -3.47 -6.66 24.04
C TRP A 74 -3.09 -5.77 22.88
N ILE A 75 -2.67 -4.53 23.19
CA ILE A 75 -2.17 -3.57 22.19
C ILE A 75 -0.75 -3.98 21.81
N THR A 76 -0.50 -4.21 20.51
CA THR A 76 0.82 -4.51 19.96
C THR A 76 1.52 -3.27 19.41
N GLU A 77 0.73 -2.31 18.90
CA GLU A 77 1.22 -1.02 18.40
C GLU A 77 0.25 0.08 18.80
N ALA A 78 0.75 1.20 19.28
CA ALA A 78 -0.03 2.36 19.65
C ALA A 78 0.64 3.63 19.14
N SER A 79 -0.02 4.33 18.23
CA SER A 79 0.43 5.61 17.69
C SER A 79 -0.67 6.65 17.82
N HIS A 80 -0.30 7.86 18.21
CA HIS A 80 -1.24 8.98 18.28
C HIS A 80 -0.54 10.31 18.03
N HIS A 81 -1.30 11.25 17.50
CA HIS A 81 -0.84 12.58 17.16
C HIS A 81 -1.93 13.60 17.49
N SER A 82 -1.55 14.67 18.17
CA SER A 82 -2.39 15.84 18.41
C SER A 82 -1.93 16.96 17.49
N ASP A 83 -2.74 17.33 16.51
CA ASP A 83 -2.47 18.48 15.65
C ASP A 83 -3.00 19.74 16.33
N THR A 84 -2.10 20.48 16.95
CA THR A 84 -2.41 21.72 17.69
C THR A 84 -2.87 22.87 16.78
N GLN A 85 -2.63 22.80 15.47
CA GLN A 85 -3.06 23.82 14.51
C GLN A 85 -4.53 23.65 14.13
N SER A 86 -4.96 22.43 13.85
CA SER A 86 -6.35 22.13 13.52
C SER A 86 -7.22 21.86 14.76
N GLY A 87 -6.62 21.56 15.90
CA GLY A 87 -7.32 21.10 17.10
C GLY A 87 -7.89 19.68 16.96
N TRP A 88 -7.27 18.85 16.13
CA TRP A 88 -7.66 17.46 15.90
C TRP A 88 -6.66 16.48 16.47
N PHE A 89 -7.22 15.33 16.90
CA PHE A 89 -6.48 14.20 17.44
C PHE A 89 -6.63 13.00 16.53
N PHE A 90 -5.53 12.28 16.32
CA PHE A 90 -5.43 11.10 15.50
C PHE A 90 -4.83 9.95 16.29
N MET A 91 -5.37 8.73 16.11
CA MET A 91 -4.90 7.55 16.81
C MET A 91 -4.99 6.33 15.92
N ARG A 92 -3.98 5.47 16.00
CA ARG A 92 -3.98 4.13 15.45
C ARG A 92 -3.51 3.15 16.52
N HIS A 93 -4.32 2.15 16.82
CA HIS A 93 -3.94 1.02 17.66
C HIS A 93 -4.02 -0.28 16.88
N GLU A 94 -3.04 -1.14 17.06
CA GLU A 94 -3.07 -2.51 16.61
C GLU A 94 -3.22 -3.43 17.81
N ILE A 95 -4.22 -4.32 17.78
CA ILE A 95 -4.68 -5.09 18.94
C ILE A 95 -4.74 -6.55 18.52
N ARG A 96 -4.17 -7.44 19.31
CA ARG A 96 -4.29 -8.89 19.07
C ARG A 96 -5.77 -9.29 19.07
N ALA A 97 -6.22 -9.89 17.96
CA ALA A 97 -7.62 -10.29 17.79
C ALA A 97 -8.02 -11.39 18.81
N ASP A 98 -7.11 -12.30 19.15
CA ASP A 98 -7.31 -13.39 20.10
C ASP A 98 -7.36 -12.94 21.57
N SER A 99 -6.97 -11.71 21.87
CA SER A 99 -7.03 -11.15 23.22
C SER A 99 -8.40 -10.57 23.58
N LEU A 100 -9.24 -10.31 22.59
CA LEU A 100 -10.56 -9.70 22.77
C LEU A 100 -11.65 -10.78 22.83
N PRO A 101 -12.70 -10.59 23.66
CA PRO A 101 -13.77 -11.57 23.82
C PRO A 101 -14.84 -11.52 22.71
N PHE A 102 -14.68 -10.69 21.70
CA PHE A 102 -15.64 -10.43 20.63
C PHE A 102 -14.95 -10.29 19.28
N ASP A 103 -15.72 -10.47 18.22
CA ASP A 103 -15.36 -10.19 16.83
C ASP A 103 -15.45 -8.68 16.50
N LEU A 104 -15.25 -8.33 15.22
CA LEU A 104 -15.32 -6.93 14.76
C LEU A 104 -16.66 -6.27 15.06
N ASP A 105 -17.77 -6.97 14.91
CA ASP A 105 -19.10 -6.38 15.09
C ASP A 105 -19.42 -6.19 16.58
N GLY A 106 -19.01 -7.15 17.42
CA GLY A 106 -19.05 -6.99 18.87
C GLY A 106 -18.18 -5.82 19.35
N PHE A 107 -16.97 -5.66 18.76
CA PHE A 107 -16.13 -4.49 19.05
C PHE A 107 -16.84 -3.18 18.67
N LYS A 108 -17.40 -3.10 17.45
CA LYS A 108 -18.11 -1.90 16.99
C LYS A 108 -19.24 -1.52 17.95
N GLN A 109 -20.02 -2.50 18.40
CA GLN A 109 -21.13 -2.25 19.36
C GLN A 109 -20.63 -1.75 20.71
N ALA A 110 -19.57 -2.40 21.25
CA ALA A 110 -19.02 -2.04 22.56
C ALA A 110 -18.30 -0.67 22.54
N PHE A 111 -17.63 -0.31 21.43
CA PHE A 111 -16.87 0.94 21.29
C PHE A 111 -17.75 2.15 20.93
N ALA A 112 -18.89 1.95 20.27
CA ALA A 112 -19.77 3.02 19.79
C ALA A 112 -20.17 4.08 20.83
N PRO A 113 -20.41 3.77 22.13
CA PRO A 113 -20.67 4.78 23.15
C PRO A 113 -19.51 5.75 23.36
N ILE A 114 -18.27 5.24 23.36
CA ILE A 114 -17.04 6.03 23.51
C ILE A 114 -16.85 6.92 22.28
N ALA A 115 -17.02 6.35 21.10
CA ALA A 115 -16.94 7.11 19.86
C ALA A 115 -17.91 8.29 19.82
N ARG A 116 -19.14 8.10 20.29
CA ARG A 116 -20.14 9.20 20.40
C ARG A 116 -19.75 10.25 21.44
N GLU A 117 -19.23 9.84 22.61
CA GLU A 117 -18.80 10.75 23.68
C GLU A 117 -17.75 11.76 23.19
N PHE A 118 -16.83 11.32 22.32
CA PHE A 118 -15.73 12.14 21.79
C PHE A 118 -15.97 12.63 20.35
N SER A 119 -17.13 12.37 19.76
CA SER A 119 -17.41 12.69 18.35
C SER A 119 -16.37 12.12 17.39
N MET A 120 -16.00 10.86 17.61
CA MET A 120 -14.95 10.18 16.83
C MET A 120 -15.46 9.75 15.46
N GLU A 121 -14.70 10.07 14.43
CA GLU A 121 -14.69 9.36 13.18
C GLU A 121 -13.73 8.18 13.34
N TRP A 122 -14.20 6.95 13.15
CA TRP A 122 -13.39 5.79 13.45
C TRP A 122 -13.72 4.60 12.56
N ARG A 123 -12.75 3.73 12.40
CA ARG A 123 -12.91 2.43 11.76
C ARG A 123 -12.08 1.39 12.49
N ILE A 124 -12.52 0.14 12.35
CA ILE A 124 -11.73 -1.02 12.80
C ILE A 124 -11.70 -2.03 11.66
N THR A 125 -10.52 -2.57 11.39
CA THR A 125 -10.26 -3.56 10.33
C THR A 125 -9.58 -4.79 10.90
N ASP A 126 -9.72 -5.91 10.21
CA ASP A 126 -9.11 -7.19 10.56
C ASP A 126 -7.93 -7.46 9.63
N SER A 127 -6.74 -7.68 10.18
CA SER A 127 -5.55 -7.98 9.37
C SER A 127 -5.65 -9.28 8.58
N ALA A 128 -6.57 -10.19 8.95
CA ALA A 128 -6.83 -11.41 8.18
C ALA A 128 -7.66 -11.16 6.92
N GLN A 129 -8.31 -10.01 6.80
CA GLN A 129 -9.09 -9.62 5.63
C GLN A 129 -8.22 -8.78 4.68
N LYS A 130 -7.71 -9.43 3.63
CA LYS A 130 -6.90 -8.74 2.63
C LYS A 130 -7.74 -7.78 1.80
N LYS A 131 -7.25 -6.54 1.65
CA LYS A 131 -7.87 -5.55 0.76
C LYS A 131 -7.67 -5.96 -0.71
N ARG A 132 -8.68 -5.73 -1.53
CA ARG A 132 -8.69 -6.02 -2.97
C ARG A 132 -8.22 -4.79 -3.74
N VAL A 133 -7.06 -4.88 -4.37
CA VAL A 133 -6.39 -3.78 -5.06
C VAL A 133 -6.48 -3.96 -6.56
N VAL A 134 -7.21 -3.10 -7.26
CA VAL A 134 -7.19 -3.04 -8.72
C VAL A 134 -6.06 -2.10 -9.15
N LEU A 135 -5.13 -2.62 -9.95
CA LEU A 135 -4.04 -1.83 -10.51
C LEU A 135 -4.42 -1.29 -11.89
N MET A 136 -4.14 -0.03 -12.14
CA MET A 136 -4.36 0.58 -13.45
C MET A 136 -3.04 1.09 -14.02
N ALA A 137 -2.77 0.82 -15.29
CA ALA A 137 -1.52 1.18 -15.95
C ALA A 137 -1.71 1.65 -17.39
N SER A 138 -0.74 2.37 -17.94
CA SER A 138 -0.64 2.66 -19.37
C SER A 138 0.51 1.85 -19.99
N ARG A 139 1.55 2.52 -20.55
CA ARG A 139 2.68 1.85 -21.21
C ARG A 139 3.90 1.67 -20.30
N GLU A 140 4.08 2.58 -19.35
CA GLU A 140 5.23 2.56 -18.45
C GLU A 140 5.10 1.42 -17.44
N SER A 141 6.06 0.51 -17.46
CA SER A 141 5.99 -0.74 -16.68
C SER A 141 6.56 -0.65 -15.27
N HIS A 142 7.46 0.31 -15.00
CA HIS A 142 8.31 0.30 -13.81
C HIS A 142 7.54 0.25 -12.48
N CYS A 143 6.49 1.05 -12.32
CA CYS A 143 5.68 1.03 -11.10
C CYS A 143 4.86 -0.27 -10.99
N LEU A 144 4.21 -0.69 -12.08
CA LEU A 144 3.43 -1.92 -12.09
C LEU A 144 4.29 -3.15 -11.80
N ALA A 145 5.47 -3.25 -12.44
CA ALA A 145 6.39 -4.36 -12.24
C ALA A 145 6.88 -4.44 -10.79
N ASP A 146 7.21 -3.31 -10.16
CA ASP A 146 7.62 -3.25 -8.76
C ASP A 146 6.51 -3.69 -7.80
N LEU A 147 5.28 -3.21 -8.01
CA LEU A 147 4.12 -3.62 -7.21
C LEU A 147 3.83 -5.11 -7.35
N LEU A 148 3.87 -5.67 -8.57
CA LEU A 148 3.66 -7.10 -8.81
C LEU A 148 4.76 -7.95 -8.17
N HIS A 149 6.02 -7.50 -8.22
CA HIS A 149 7.14 -8.17 -7.55
C HIS A 149 6.93 -8.21 -6.04
N ARG A 150 6.62 -7.06 -5.41
CA ARG A 150 6.39 -6.96 -3.96
C ARG A 150 5.18 -7.75 -3.50
N TRP A 151 4.13 -7.79 -4.32
CA TRP A 151 2.97 -8.64 -4.05
C TRP A 151 3.33 -10.12 -4.11
N HIS A 152 4.08 -10.53 -5.12
CA HIS A 152 4.52 -11.92 -5.27
C HIS A 152 5.48 -12.37 -4.16
N SER A 153 6.29 -11.47 -3.63
CA SER A 153 7.19 -11.70 -2.49
C SER A 153 6.53 -11.57 -1.11
N ASN A 154 5.22 -11.29 -1.06
CA ASN A 154 4.44 -11.05 0.16
C ASN A 154 4.88 -9.81 0.97
N GLU A 155 5.51 -8.83 0.33
CA GLU A 155 5.78 -7.52 0.94
C GLU A 155 4.53 -6.63 0.96
N LEU A 156 3.59 -6.84 0.03
CA LEU A 156 2.29 -6.18 -0.01
C LEU A 156 1.21 -7.20 0.28
N ASP A 157 0.62 -7.10 1.46
CA ASP A 157 -0.44 -8.00 1.92
C ASP A 157 -1.81 -7.57 1.40
N CYS A 158 -2.11 -7.96 0.16
CA CYS A 158 -3.37 -7.65 -0.52
C CYS A 158 -3.72 -8.72 -1.55
N GLU A 159 -4.94 -8.66 -2.08
CA GLU A 159 -5.34 -9.39 -3.29
C GLU A 159 -5.26 -8.44 -4.49
N ILE A 160 -4.74 -8.92 -5.62
CA ILE A 160 -4.80 -8.20 -6.89
C ILE A 160 -5.72 -8.98 -7.84
N PRO A 161 -7.02 -8.66 -7.86
CA PRO A 161 -7.99 -9.40 -8.66
C PRO A 161 -7.84 -9.17 -10.15
N CYS A 162 -7.32 -8.02 -10.56
CA CYS A 162 -7.05 -7.72 -11.97
C CYS A 162 -6.15 -6.49 -12.15
N VAL A 163 -5.63 -6.35 -13.36
CA VAL A 163 -5.02 -5.13 -13.88
C VAL A 163 -5.86 -4.60 -15.03
N ILE A 164 -6.14 -3.29 -15.03
CA ILE A 164 -6.85 -2.60 -16.10
C ILE A 164 -5.87 -1.64 -16.78
N ALA A 165 -5.74 -1.71 -18.09
CA ALA A 165 -4.83 -0.83 -18.82
C ALA A 165 -5.43 -0.33 -20.13
N ASN A 166 -5.06 0.89 -20.53
CA ASN A 166 -5.53 1.49 -21.80
C ASN A 166 -4.62 1.15 -23.01
N HIS A 167 -3.58 0.35 -22.79
CA HIS A 167 -2.70 -0.22 -23.81
C HIS A 167 -2.45 -1.70 -23.50
N ASP A 168 -2.02 -2.47 -24.50
CA ASP A 168 -1.83 -3.91 -24.37
C ASP A 168 -0.37 -4.32 -24.04
N ASP A 169 0.53 -3.34 -23.99
CA ASP A 169 1.98 -3.55 -23.87
C ASP A 169 2.40 -4.36 -22.63
N LEU A 170 1.63 -4.29 -21.54
CA LEU A 170 1.99 -4.90 -20.26
C LEU A 170 1.29 -6.23 -19.97
N ARG A 171 0.47 -6.75 -20.90
CA ARG A 171 -0.32 -7.97 -20.74
C ARG A 171 0.51 -9.18 -20.33
N SER A 172 1.55 -9.48 -21.09
CA SER A 172 2.36 -10.67 -20.86
C SER A 172 3.03 -10.68 -19.48
N MET A 173 3.45 -9.51 -19.01
CA MET A 173 4.04 -9.34 -17.68
C MET A 173 3.02 -9.62 -16.58
N VAL A 174 1.80 -9.13 -16.71
CA VAL A 174 0.73 -9.30 -15.71
C VAL A 174 0.24 -10.75 -15.70
N GLU A 175 -0.05 -11.32 -16.87
CA GLU A 175 -0.53 -12.69 -17.00
C GLU A 175 0.50 -13.73 -16.55
N TRP A 176 1.81 -13.41 -16.63
CA TRP A 176 2.86 -14.25 -16.04
C TRP A 176 2.71 -14.43 -14.53
N HIS A 177 2.17 -13.43 -13.82
CA HIS A 177 1.85 -13.52 -12.39
C HIS A 177 0.51 -14.23 -12.12
N GLY A 178 -0.20 -14.71 -13.15
CA GLY A 178 -1.50 -15.34 -13.02
C GLY A 178 -2.66 -14.37 -12.76
N ILE A 179 -2.44 -13.06 -12.99
CA ILE A 179 -3.44 -12.02 -12.77
C ILE A 179 -4.19 -11.70 -14.06
N PRO A 180 -5.53 -11.62 -14.05
CA PRO A 180 -6.33 -11.19 -15.20
C PRO A 180 -5.95 -9.77 -15.69
N TYR A 181 -5.81 -9.62 -17.01
CA TYR A 181 -5.50 -8.33 -17.63
C TYR A 181 -6.64 -7.87 -18.52
N PHE A 182 -7.19 -6.69 -18.25
CA PHE A 182 -8.26 -6.09 -19.04
C PHE A 182 -7.72 -4.90 -19.84
N HIS A 183 -7.70 -5.05 -21.16
CA HIS A 183 -7.37 -3.96 -22.07
C HIS A 183 -8.62 -3.13 -22.35
N VAL A 184 -8.65 -1.90 -21.85
CA VAL A 184 -9.73 -0.92 -22.04
C VAL A 184 -9.15 0.30 -22.73
N PRO A 185 -9.10 0.33 -24.08
CA PRO A 185 -8.56 1.43 -24.83
C PRO A 185 -9.41 2.70 -24.64
N VAL A 186 -8.75 3.84 -24.49
CA VAL A 186 -9.41 5.14 -24.29
C VAL A 186 -9.33 5.96 -25.57
N ASP A 187 -10.47 6.22 -26.20
CA ASP A 187 -10.54 7.16 -27.32
C ASP A 187 -10.41 8.60 -26.79
N PRO A 188 -9.42 9.38 -27.25
CA PRO A 188 -9.29 10.79 -26.83
C PRO A 188 -10.51 11.67 -27.14
N LYS A 189 -11.32 11.29 -28.14
CA LYS A 189 -12.51 12.05 -28.56
C LYS A 189 -13.75 11.70 -27.73
N ASP A 190 -13.85 10.47 -27.26
CA ASP A 190 -14.96 10.00 -26.43
C ASP A 190 -14.45 9.00 -25.38
N LYS A 191 -14.17 9.50 -24.20
CA LYS A 191 -13.65 8.71 -23.09
C LYS A 191 -14.73 7.99 -22.27
N ALA A 192 -15.99 8.41 -22.41
CA ALA A 192 -17.08 7.94 -21.54
C ALA A 192 -17.30 6.42 -21.60
N PRO A 193 -17.31 5.74 -22.78
CA PRO A 193 -17.49 4.28 -22.82
C PRO A 193 -16.36 3.53 -22.11
N ALA A 194 -15.12 3.99 -22.27
CA ALA A 194 -13.97 3.36 -21.61
C ALA A 194 -14.06 3.48 -20.10
N PHE A 195 -14.42 4.64 -19.55
CA PHE A 195 -14.55 4.79 -18.11
C PHE A 195 -15.78 4.10 -17.54
N ALA A 196 -16.86 3.96 -18.29
CA ALA A 196 -17.99 3.11 -17.89
C ALA A 196 -17.56 1.63 -17.75
N GLU A 197 -16.72 1.13 -18.67
CA GLU A 197 -16.17 -0.22 -18.56
C GLU A 197 -15.16 -0.35 -17.41
N VAL A 198 -14.30 0.65 -17.16
CA VAL A 198 -13.41 0.69 -15.99
C VAL A 198 -14.23 0.60 -14.71
N GLU A 199 -15.27 1.41 -14.57
CA GLU A 199 -16.16 1.41 -13.39
C GLU A 199 -16.85 0.05 -13.21
N ARG A 200 -17.36 -0.54 -14.29
CA ARG A 200 -17.97 -1.88 -14.27
C ARG A 200 -16.97 -2.95 -13.78
N LEU A 201 -15.74 -2.92 -14.29
CA LEU A 201 -14.69 -3.87 -13.90
C LEU A 201 -14.28 -3.69 -12.43
N VAL A 202 -14.06 -2.46 -11.98
CA VAL A 202 -13.71 -2.15 -10.59
C VAL A 202 -14.78 -2.67 -9.62
N LYS A 203 -16.07 -2.45 -9.94
CA LYS A 203 -17.19 -2.94 -9.15
C LYS A 203 -17.34 -4.46 -9.20
N ALA A 204 -17.21 -5.06 -10.38
CA ALA A 204 -17.29 -6.51 -10.55
C ALA A 204 -16.21 -7.25 -9.77
N HIS A 205 -15.03 -6.67 -9.64
CA HIS A 205 -13.91 -7.21 -8.86
C HIS A 205 -13.93 -6.77 -7.40
N GLN A 206 -14.96 -6.04 -6.95
CA GLN A 206 -15.13 -5.61 -5.55
C GLN A 206 -13.87 -4.91 -5.02
N ALA A 207 -13.34 -3.94 -5.78
CA ALA A 207 -12.13 -3.25 -5.41
C ALA A 207 -12.32 -2.41 -4.14
N ASP A 208 -11.46 -2.63 -3.15
CA ASP A 208 -11.34 -1.75 -1.99
C ASP A 208 -10.48 -0.54 -2.31
N VAL A 209 -9.47 -0.73 -3.16
CA VAL A 209 -8.47 0.29 -3.53
C VAL A 209 -8.18 0.20 -5.02
N ILE A 210 -8.02 1.36 -5.64
CA ILE A 210 -7.55 1.52 -7.01
C ILE A 210 -6.18 2.19 -6.97
N VAL A 211 -5.19 1.65 -7.69
CA VAL A 211 -3.85 2.23 -7.78
C VAL A 211 -3.53 2.59 -9.20
N LEU A 212 -3.26 3.87 -9.44
CA LEU A 212 -2.85 4.38 -10.74
C LEU A 212 -1.31 4.26 -10.86
N ALA A 213 -0.85 3.09 -11.31
CA ALA A 213 0.56 2.81 -11.55
C ALA A 213 1.00 3.38 -12.91
N ARG A 214 1.12 4.70 -13.00
CA ARG A 214 1.37 5.43 -14.26
C ARG A 214 0.22 5.28 -15.28
N TYR A 215 -1.03 5.30 -14.81
CA TYR A 215 -2.21 5.35 -15.66
C TYR A 215 -2.41 6.79 -16.16
N MET A 216 -2.02 7.04 -17.41
CA MET A 216 -1.91 8.38 -17.97
C MET A 216 -3.25 8.93 -18.50
N GLN A 217 -4.35 8.68 -17.77
CA GLN A 217 -5.67 9.22 -18.04
C GLN A 217 -6.24 9.88 -16.79
N ILE A 218 -6.93 10.98 -16.97
CA ILE A 218 -7.65 11.67 -15.89
C ILE A 218 -8.96 10.92 -15.66
N LEU A 219 -9.18 10.49 -14.43
CA LEU A 219 -10.41 9.79 -14.03
C LEU A 219 -11.61 10.76 -14.02
N PRO A 220 -12.82 10.28 -14.35
CA PRO A 220 -14.02 11.09 -14.24
C PRO A 220 -14.30 11.49 -12.78
N PRO A 221 -14.85 12.70 -12.53
CA PRO A 221 -15.19 13.16 -11.18
C PRO A 221 -16.09 12.17 -10.41
N ALA A 222 -17.06 11.57 -11.08
CA ALA A 222 -17.96 10.58 -10.47
C ALA A 222 -17.20 9.38 -9.90
N LEU A 223 -16.21 8.86 -10.61
CA LEU A 223 -15.38 7.75 -10.13
C LEU A 223 -14.49 8.18 -8.96
N CYS A 224 -13.93 9.40 -9.01
CA CYS A 224 -13.15 9.96 -7.91
C CYS A 224 -13.99 10.12 -6.63
N ALA A 225 -15.23 10.59 -6.76
CA ALA A 225 -16.16 10.77 -5.65
C ALA A 225 -16.59 9.42 -5.05
N GLU A 226 -16.93 8.43 -5.88
CA GLU A 226 -17.34 7.09 -5.41
C GLU A 226 -16.22 6.37 -4.65
N PHE A 227 -14.97 6.53 -5.10
CA PHE A 227 -13.79 5.93 -4.48
C PHE A 227 -12.95 6.98 -3.72
N ALA A 228 -13.59 7.96 -3.11
CA ALA A 228 -12.90 8.98 -2.30
C ALA A 228 -11.96 8.33 -1.27
N GLN A 229 -10.71 8.81 -1.20
CA GLN A 229 -9.64 8.26 -0.34
C GLN A 229 -9.32 6.77 -0.58
N ARG A 230 -9.73 6.22 -1.73
CA ARG A 230 -9.45 4.83 -2.13
C ARG A 230 -8.80 4.73 -3.52
N VAL A 231 -8.51 5.84 -4.17
CA VAL A 231 -7.72 5.90 -5.40
C VAL A 231 -6.37 6.52 -5.08
N ILE A 232 -5.30 5.77 -5.29
CA ILE A 232 -3.92 6.21 -5.05
C ILE A 232 -3.24 6.43 -6.40
N ASN A 233 -2.64 7.61 -6.60
CA ASN A 233 -1.88 7.94 -7.79
C ASN A 233 -0.40 8.12 -7.47
N ILE A 234 0.45 7.82 -8.43
CA ILE A 234 1.86 8.25 -8.46
C ILE A 234 2.03 9.40 -9.44
N HIS A 235 2.40 10.55 -8.92
CA HIS A 235 2.77 11.71 -9.72
C HIS A 235 4.29 11.82 -9.80
N HIS A 236 4.81 11.97 -11.02
CA HIS A 236 6.25 11.93 -11.33
C HIS A 236 6.94 13.29 -11.12
N SER A 237 6.54 14.01 -10.06
CA SER A 237 7.26 15.18 -9.53
C SER A 237 7.00 15.32 -8.02
N PHE A 238 7.83 16.17 -7.39
CA PHE A 238 7.64 16.56 -6.00
C PHE A 238 6.58 17.67 -5.94
N LEU A 239 5.32 17.30 -5.70
CA LEU A 239 4.21 18.26 -5.59
C LEU A 239 4.43 19.25 -4.44
N PRO A 240 4.07 20.52 -4.60
CA PRO A 240 3.32 21.12 -5.71
C PRO A 240 4.20 21.61 -6.88
N SER A 241 5.46 21.21 -6.98
CA SER A 241 6.37 21.62 -8.05
C SER A 241 6.17 20.84 -9.34
N PHE A 242 6.34 21.49 -10.50
CA PHE A 242 6.31 20.87 -11.84
C PHE A 242 5.02 20.10 -12.15
N VAL A 243 3.89 20.73 -11.86
CA VAL A 243 2.57 20.22 -12.23
C VAL A 243 2.44 20.16 -13.77
N GLY A 244 1.78 19.12 -14.27
CA GLY A 244 1.48 18.95 -15.70
C GLY A 244 2.47 18.05 -16.44
N ALA A 245 2.57 18.26 -17.77
CA ALA A 245 3.32 17.36 -18.65
C ALA A 245 4.84 17.58 -18.61
N LYS A 246 5.60 16.49 -18.78
CA LYS A 246 7.06 16.47 -18.93
C LYS A 246 7.85 17.14 -17.76
N PRO A 247 7.60 16.79 -16.48
CA PRO A 247 8.22 17.44 -15.34
C PRO A 247 9.75 17.34 -15.36
N TYR A 248 10.34 16.24 -15.83
CA TYR A 248 11.80 16.11 -15.92
C TYR A 248 12.42 17.10 -16.93
N HIS A 249 11.74 17.43 -18.04
CA HIS A 249 12.20 18.48 -18.95
C HIS A 249 12.13 19.85 -18.29
N GLN A 250 11.05 20.14 -17.56
CA GLN A 250 10.92 21.39 -16.79
C GLN A 250 12.02 21.49 -15.72
N ALA A 251 12.28 20.40 -15.00
CA ALA A 251 13.32 20.32 -13.98
C ALA A 251 14.72 20.57 -14.56
N SER A 252 15.04 19.95 -15.70
CA SER A 252 16.30 20.14 -16.41
C SER A 252 16.49 21.58 -16.86
N LEU A 253 15.48 22.17 -17.50
CA LEU A 253 15.54 23.59 -17.96
C LEU A 253 15.72 24.57 -16.79
N ARG A 254 15.16 24.27 -15.61
CA ARG A 254 15.33 25.10 -14.41
C ARG A 254 16.66 24.86 -13.68
N GLY A 255 17.41 23.81 -14.06
CA GLY A 255 18.67 23.46 -13.42
C GLY A 255 18.50 23.09 -11.94
N VAL A 256 17.41 22.37 -11.59
CA VAL A 256 17.13 21.94 -10.21
C VAL A 256 18.21 21.00 -9.70
N LYS A 257 18.28 20.83 -8.39
CA LYS A 257 19.22 19.94 -7.71
C LYS A 257 18.56 18.70 -7.11
N LEU A 258 17.23 18.68 -7.10
CA LEU A 258 16.42 17.57 -6.63
C LEU A 258 15.28 17.35 -7.61
N ILE A 259 15.00 16.10 -7.90
CA ILE A 259 13.76 15.63 -8.53
C ILE A 259 13.10 14.64 -7.59
N GLY A 260 11.80 14.38 -7.74
CA GLY A 260 11.10 13.49 -6.84
C GLY A 260 9.81 12.97 -7.41
N ALA A 261 9.08 12.24 -6.57
CA ALA A 261 7.77 11.71 -6.88
C ALA A 261 6.83 11.86 -5.68
N THR A 262 5.53 11.85 -5.95
CA THR A 262 4.48 12.00 -4.94
C THR A 262 3.42 10.93 -5.12
N SER A 263 3.16 10.15 -4.06
CA SER A 263 1.97 9.31 -3.95
C SER A 263 0.89 10.08 -3.19
N HIS A 264 -0.31 10.20 -3.77
CA HIS A 264 -1.41 10.96 -3.18
C HIS A 264 -2.75 10.30 -3.48
N TYR A 265 -3.76 10.62 -2.68
CA TYR A 265 -5.13 10.26 -3.03
C TYR A 265 -5.64 11.12 -4.17
N VAL A 266 -6.39 10.49 -5.08
CA VAL A 266 -6.99 11.21 -6.21
C VAL A 266 -8.25 11.91 -5.76
N THR A 267 -8.40 13.17 -6.19
CA THR A 267 -9.58 14.01 -6.02
C THR A 267 -10.08 14.46 -7.40
N GLU A 268 -11.18 15.21 -7.43
CA GLU A 268 -11.69 15.79 -8.68
C GLU A 268 -10.70 16.79 -9.31
N GLU A 269 -9.96 17.49 -8.45
CA GLU A 269 -8.90 18.40 -8.89
C GLU A 269 -7.62 17.62 -9.17
N LEU A 270 -7.07 17.84 -10.37
CA LEU A 270 -5.89 17.11 -10.84
C LEU A 270 -4.66 17.39 -9.95
N ASP A 271 -4.03 16.31 -9.50
CA ASP A 271 -2.81 16.31 -8.69
C ASP A 271 -2.87 17.15 -7.38
N ALA A 272 -4.09 17.46 -6.90
CA ALA A 272 -4.31 18.32 -5.74
C ALA A 272 -4.76 17.56 -4.48
N GLY A 273 -4.92 16.25 -4.54
CA GLY A 273 -5.40 15.44 -3.42
C GLY A 273 -4.36 15.25 -2.31
N PRO A 274 -4.81 14.75 -1.13
CA PRO A 274 -3.97 14.57 0.05
C PRO A 274 -2.76 13.69 -0.24
N ILE A 275 -1.57 14.18 0.13
CA ILE A 275 -0.29 13.50 -0.11
C ILE A 275 -0.11 12.39 0.92
N ILE A 276 0.24 11.18 0.46
CA ILE A 276 0.50 10.02 1.30
C ILE A 276 2.00 9.87 1.57
N GLU A 277 2.80 9.94 0.48
CA GLU A 277 4.24 9.73 0.56
C GLU A 277 4.96 10.55 -0.51
N GLN A 278 6.14 11.03 -0.19
CA GLN A 278 7.01 11.75 -1.12
C GLN A 278 8.46 11.34 -0.89
N ASP A 279 9.23 11.31 -1.99
CA ASP A 279 10.67 11.16 -1.89
C ASP A 279 11.37 11.93 -3.00
N VAL A 280 12.66 12.20 -2.80
CA VAL A 280 13.49 12.98 -3.72
C VAL A 280 14.85 12.32 -3.94
N VAL A 281 15.43 12.56 -5.10
CA VAL A 281 16.79 12.18 -5.42
C VAL A 281 17.58 13.39 -5.90
N ARG A 282 18.85 13.44 -5.54
CA ARG A 282 19.75 14.50 -5.99
C ARG A 282 20.16 14.28 -7.44
N VAL A 283 20.11 15.38 -8.22
CA VAL A 283 20.62 15.44 -9.58
C VAL A 283 21.72 16.53 -9.70
N THR A 284 22.58 16.35 -10.67
CA THR A 284 23.74 17.21 -10.91
C THR A 284 23.69 17.80 -12.32
N HIS A 285 24.65 18.67 -12.65
CA HIS A 285 24.81 19.22 -13.98
C HIS A 285 25.29 18.19 -15.03
N ARG A 286 25.65 16.98 -14.59
CA ARG A 286 26.10 15.88 -15.46
C ARG A 286 24.94 15.00 -15.92
N ASP A 287 23.82 15.08 -15.19
CA ASP A 287 22.65 14.24 -15.45
C ASP A 287 21.80 14.90 -16.56
N ASP A 288 21.73 14.27 -17.69
CA ASP A 288 20.84 14.69 -18.78
C ASP A 288 19.38 14.31 -18.47
N ILE A 289 18.47 14.61 -19.41
CA ILE A 289 17.06 14.33 -19.23
C ILE A 289 16.77 12.83 -19.12
N GLU A 290 17.49 11.99 -19.86
CA GLU A 290 17.32 10.54 -19.86
C GLU A 290 17.72 9.96 -18.50
N GLU A 291 18.85 10.42 -17.95
CA GLU A 291 19.29 10.04 -16.61
C GLU A 291 18.34 10.53 -15.53
N MET A 292 17.83 11.77 -15.63
CA MET A 292 16.79 12.27 -14.72
C MET A 292 15.52 11.41 -14.76
N VAL A 293 15.08 10.96 -15.94
CA VAL A 293 13.95 10.05 -16.09
C VAL A 293 14.23 8.71 -15.44
N ARG A 294 15.43 8.16 -15.62
CA ARG A 294 15.86 6.88 -15.03
C ARG A 294 15.82 6.96 -13.49
N LEU A 295 16.46 7.98 -12.93
CA LEU A 295 16.47 8.22 -11.47
C LEU A 295 15.05 8.45 -10.93
N GLY A 296 14.23 9.20 -11.67
CA GLY A 296 12.86 9.47 -11.30
C GLY A 296 12.01 8.21 -11.26
N LYS A 297 12.15 7.30 -12.23
CA LYS A 297 11.45 6.00 -12.22
C LYS A 297 11.80 5.16 -10.98
N ASP A 298 13.02 5.23 -10.47
CA ASP A 298 13.41 4.52 -9.24
C ASP A 298 12.71 5.11 -8.02
N VAL A 299 12.60 6.43 -7.93
CA VAL A 299 11.86 7.11 -6.85
C VAL A 299 10.35 6.82 -6.95
N GLU A 300 9.77 6.90 -8.15
CA GLU A 300 8.35 6.62 -8.39
C GLU A 300 7.94 5.23 -7.87
N LYS A 301 8.74 4.19 -8.15
CA LYS A 301 8.48 2.82 -7.66
C LYS A 301 8.39 2.77 -6.13
N MET A 302 9.40 3.32 -5.46
CA MET A 302 9.49 3.28 -4.00
C MET A 302 8.36 4.08 -3.33
N VAL A 303 8.07 5.27 -3.84
CA VAL A 303 7.04 6.16 -3.28
C VAL A 303 5.66 5.54 -3.43
N LEU A 304 5.34 4.96 -4.60
CA LEU A 304 4.05 4.30 -4.82
C LEU A 304 3.90 3.07 -3.93
N ALA A 305 4.93 2.23 -3.83
CA ALA A 305 4.89 1.01 -3.02
C ALA A 305 4.74 1.34 -1.52
N ARG A 306 5.47 2.34 -1.00
CA ARG A 306 5.34 2.81 0.39
C ARG A 306 3.95 3.39 0.65
N GLY A 307 3.45 4.27 -0.23
CA GLY A 307 2.13 4.87 -0.10
C GLY A 307 1.01 3.83 -0.10
N LEU A 308 1.08 2.83 -0.99
CA LEU A 308 0.13 1.72 -0.99
C LEU A 308 0.22 0.90 0.30
N ARG A 309 1.42 0.55 0.76
CA ARG A 309 1.61 -0.21 2.00
C ARG A 309 1.00 0.51 3.21
N TYR A 310 1.27 1.82 3.37
CA TYR A 310 0.68 2.60 4.46
C TYR A 310 -0.85 2.59 4.42
N HIS A 311 -1.43 2.67 3.22
CA HIS A 311 -2.89 2.57 3.06
C HIS A 311 -3.41 1.16 3.42
N LEU A 312 -2.74 0.10 2.98
CA LEU A 312 -3.13 -1.29 3.27
C LEU A 312 -3.06 -1.60 4.77
N GLU A 313 -2.10 -1.02 5.47
CA GLU A 313 -1.88 -1.19 6.92
C GLU A 313 -2.72 -0.21 7.78
N ASP A 314 -3.62 0.56 7.18
CA ASP A 314 -4.43 1.57 7.86
C ASP A 314 -3.60 2.62 8.64
N ARG A 315 -2.44 2.98 8.09
CA ARG A 315 -1.51 3.97 8.69
C ARG A 315 -1.81 5.41 8.25
N VAL A 316 -2.69 5.61 7.26
CA VAL A 316 -3.00 6.92 6.69
C VAL A 316 -4.36 7.40 7.18
N LEU A 317 -4.38 8.54 7.86
CA LEU A 317 -5.58 9.27 8.23
C LEU A 317 -5.63 10.59 7.45
N VAL A 318 -6.76 10.84 6.81
CA VAL A 318 -6.97 12.06 6.03
C VAL A 318 -7.77 13.05 6.88
N HIS A 319 -7.30 14.28 6.95
CA HIS A 319 -8.02 15.39 7.54
C HIS A 319 -7.89 16.62 6.63
N ASP A 320 -9.01 17.12 6.16
CA ASP A 320 -9.05 18.12 5.08
C ASP A 320 -8.26 17.63 3.86
N ASN A 321 -7.30 18.43 3.40
CA ASN A 321 -6.40 18.06 2.31
C ASN A 321 -4.99 17.65 2.78
N LYS A 322 -4.88 17.11 3.99
CA LYS A 322 -3.62 16.63 4.58
C LYS A 322 -3.76 15.20 5.05
N THR A 323 -2.64 14.52 5.21
CA THR A 323 -2.59 13.21 5.83
C THR A 323 -1.77 13.23 7.11
N VAL A 324 -2.17 12.43 8.07
CA VAL A 324 -1.32 11.97 9.17
C VAL A 324 -0.96 10.53 8.85
N VAL A 325 0.34 10.25 8.71
CA VAL A 325 0.86 8.92 8.41
C VAL A 325 1.63 8.42 9.63
N PHE A 326 1.23 7.27 10.14
CA PHE A 326 1.93 6.58 11.22
C PHE A 326 2.90 5.56 10.62
N ASP A 327 4.17 5.90 10.58
CA ASP A 327 5.29 5.12 10.04
C ASP A 327 5.95 4.18 11.08
#